data_65b1de888d7608686625b9ec076a0978
#
_entry.id   65b1de888d7608686625b9ec076a0978
#
_cell.length_a   1.000
_cell.length_b   1.000
_cell.length_c   1.000
_cell.angle_alpha   90.00
_cell.angle_beta   90.00
_cell.angle_gamma   90.00
#
_symmetry.space_group_name_H-M   'P 1'
#
loop_
_entity.id
_entity.type
_entity.pdbx_description
1 polymer ?
#
loop_
_entity_poly.entity_id
_entity_poly.type
_entity_poly.pdbx_seq_one_letter_code
_entity_poly.pdbx_strand_id
1 'polypeptide(L)'
;MKKSICFSILLCALSACSSSDDDNTRDMVYPEILSESIVANPTDCQVYQRGDVIPFNYVFKDDTELGAYNIEIHNNFDHHTHGTSSVECPMEAKKEPVSPWIYNRDYAIPAGQRTYTARIDIAIPTDVDPGDYHFMIRLTDRAGWQQLKAMAIKVE
;
A
#
# COMPACT_ATOMS: atom_id res chain seq x y z
N MET A 1 37.21 -26.57 -70.85
CA MET A 1 37.23 -25.79 -69.61
C MET A 1 35.81 -25.81 -69.00
N LYS A 2 35.53 -26.69 -68.02
CA LYS A 2 34.21 -26.82 -67.37
C LYS A 2 34.31 -26.14 -66.05
N LYS A 3 33.51 -25.08 -65.83
CA LYS A 3 33.41 -24.38 -64.53
C LYS A 3 32.28 -25.06 -63.74
N SER A 4 32.65 -25.72 -62.64
CA SER A 4 31.69 -26.21 -61.62
C SER A 4 31.32 -25.09 -60.71
N ILE A 5 30.05 -24.79 -60.61
CA ILE A 5 29.46 -23.85 -59.62
C ILE A 5 28.99 -24.67 -58.45
N CYS A 6 29.67 -24.53 -57.28
CA CYS A 6 29.20 -25.08 -56.03
C CYS A 6 28.11 -24.17 -55.46
N PHE A 7 26.89 -24.74 -55.31
CA PHE A 7 25.79 -24.08 -54.67
C PHE A 7 25.78 -24.45 -53.16
N SER A 8 26.21 -23.52 -52.32
CA SER A 8 26.19 -23.71 -50.88
C SER A 8 24.77 -23.41 -50.35
N ILE A 9 24.07 -24.47 -49.91
CA ILE A 9 22.78 -24.31 -49.25
C ILE A 9 23.04 -23.94 -47.81
N LEU A 10 22.70 -22.71 -47.43
CA LEU A 10 22.71 -22.21 -46.08
C LEU A 10 21.44 -22.66 -45.35
N LEU A 11 21.56 -23.67 -44.48
CA LEU A 11 20.48 -24.20 -43.67
C LEU A 11 20.26 -23.27 -42.45
N CYS A 12 19.27 -22.37 -42.51
CA CYS A 12 18.83 -21.57 -41.35
C CYS A 12 18.06 -22.47 -40.39
N ALA A 13 18.70 -22.83 -39.27
CA ALA A 13 18.03 -23.45 -38.14
C ALA A 13 17.16 -22.38 -37.45
N LEU A 14 15.85 -22.45 -37.63
CA LEU A 14 14.88 -21.69 -36.84
C LEU A 14 14.82 -22.32 -35.46
N SER A 15 15.49 -21.70 -34.49
CA SER A 15 15.29 -21.97 -33.07
C SER A 15 13.90 -21.46 -32.71
N ALA A 16 12.92 -22.34 -32.67
CA ALA A 16 11.63 -22.04 -32.04
C ALA A 16 11.88 -21.91 -30.53
N CYS A 17 11.88 -20.68 -30.00
CA CYS A 17 11.65 -20.47 -28.58
C CYS A 17 10.21 -20.92 -28.29
N SER A 18 10.06 -22.11 -27.73
CA SER A 18 8.82 -22.48 -27.07
C SER A 18 8.79 -21.70 -25.75
N SER A 19 8.10 -20.57 -25.75
CA SER A 19 7.59 -20.01 -24.48
C SER A 19 6.58 -21.02 -23.96
N SER A 20 6.98 -21.80 -22.96
CA SER A 20 6.01 -22.48 -22.09
C SER A 20 5.27 -21.37 -21.35
N ASP A 21 4.10 -21.02 -21.81
CA ASP A 21 3.15 -20.22 -21.08
C ASP A 21 2.69 -21.03 -19.86
N ASP A 22 3.43 -20.93 -18.76
CA ASP A 22 2.94 -21.28 -17.43
C ASP A 22 2.01 -20.14 -16.95
N ASP A 23 0.89 -20.01 -17.64
CA ASP A 23 -0.13 -18.98 -17.41
C ASP A 23 -0.93 -19.23 -16.10
N ASN A 24 -0.52 -20.25 -15.31
CA ASN A 24 -1.26 -20.70 -14.13
C ASN A 24 -0.58 -20.39 -12.80
N THR A 25 0.48 -19.55 -12.80
CA THR A 25 1.25 -19.23 -11.58
C THR A 25 1.30 -17.74 -11.26
N ARG A 26 0.72 -16.88 -12.11
CA ARG A 26 0.73 -15.44 -11.87
C ARG A 26 -0.39 -15.08 -10.91
N ASP A 27 -0.01 -14.46 -9.81
CA ASP A 27 -0.94 -13.85 -8.88
C ASP A 27 -1.71 -12.70 -9.56
N MET A 28 -3.04 -12.77 -9.50
CA MET A 28 -3.97 -11.80 -10.11
C MET A 28 -4.96 -11.24 -9.09
N VAL A 29 -4.76 -11.52 -7.81
CA VAL A 29 -5.63 -11.11 -6.71
C VAL A 29 -4.98 -9.95 -5.95
N TYR A 30 -5.76 -8.96 -5.58
CA TYR A 30 -5.27 -7.86 -4.75
C TYR A 30 -5.22 -8.29 -3.28
N PRO A 31 -4.20 -7.85 -2.53
CA PRO A 31 -4.17 -8.06 -1.10
C PRO A 31 -5.30 -7.28 -0.40
N GLU A 32 -5.72 -7.74 0.78
CA GLU A 32 -6.85 -7.20 1.52
C GLU A 32 -6.42 -6.60 2.86
N ILE A 33 -6.90 -5.38 3.17
CA ILE A 33 -6.81 -4.74 4.47
C ILE A 33 -8.12 -4.99 5.22
N LEU A 34 -8.08 -5.89 6.22
CA LEU A 34 -9.28 -6.30 6.95
C LEU A 34 -9.52 -5.38 8.15
N SER A 35 -10.72 -4.83 8.25
CA SER A 35 -11.16 -4.00 9.39
C SER A 35 -12.25 -4.66 10.24
N GLU A 36 -12.85 -5.76 9.79
CA GLU A 36 -14.03 -6.36 10.40
C GLU A 36 -13.74 -7.49 11.40
N SER A 37 -12.59 -8.16 11.26
CA SER A 37 -12.25 -9.36 12.07
C SER A 37 -11.53 -9.07 13.39
N ILE A 38 -11.13 -7.81 13.61
CA ILE A 38 -10.41 -7.34 14.80
C ILE A 38 -10.87 -5.92 15.15
N VAL A 39 -10.48 -5.44 16.33
CA VAL A 39 -10.61 -4.02 16.65
C VAL A 39 -9.56 -3.25 15.85
N ALA A 40 -9.92 -2.87 14.62
CA ALA A 40 -9.07 -2.06 13.74
C ALA A 40 -8.85 -0.68 14.36
N ASN A 41 -7.61 -0.19 14.32
CA ASN A 41 -7.26 1.14 14.79
C ASN A 41 -6.11 1.71 13.93
N PRO A 42 -6.18 3.00 13.51
CA PRO A 42 -7.30 3.92 13.68
C PRO A 42 -8.51 3.57 12.80
N THR A 43 -9.64 4.20 13.10
CA THR A 43 -10.86 4.18 12.27
C THR A 43 -11.23 5.61 11.86
N ASP A 44 -12.13 5.76 10.90
CA ASP A 44 -12.61 7.07 10.48
C ASP A 44 -13.18 7.89 11.64
N CYS A 45 -12.98 9.19 11.61
CA CYS A 45 -13.43 10.20 12.58
C CYS A 45 -12.84 10.07 13.99
N GLN A 46 -11.81 9.28 14.16
CA GLN A 46 -11.18 9.12 15.48
C GLN A 46 -10.36 10.36 15.83
N VAL A 47 -10.46 10.77 17.11
CA VAL A 47 -9.77 11.96 17.64
C VAL A 47 -8.65 11.51 18.58
N TYR A 48 -7.49 12.13 18.45
CA TYR A 48 -6.30 11.92 19.28
C TYR A 48 -5.78 13.27 19.81
N GLN A 49 -5.12 13.25 20.94
CA GLN A 49 -4.42 14.42 21.47
C GLN A 49 -2.96 14.43 21.00
N ARG A 50 -2.37 15.61 20.85
CA ARG A 50 -0.93 15.75 20.65
C ARG A 50 -0.18 15.13 21.83
N GLY A 51 0.84 14.33 21.54
CA GLY A 51 1.58 13.55 22.52
C GLY A 51 0.98 12.18 22.81
N ASP A 52 -0.21 11.85 22.30
CA ASP A 52 -0.79 10.52 22.38
C ASP A 52 -0.05 9.51 21.50
N VAL A 53 -0.43 8.26 21.65
CA VAL A 53 0.01 7.14 20.81
C VAL A 53 -1.18 6.58 20.07
N ILE A 54 -1.08 6.43 18.75
CA ILE A 54 -2.04 5.65 17.95
C ILE A 54 -1.62 4.18 18.03
N PRO A 55 -2.37 3.31 18.73
CA PRO A 55 -2.09 1.87 18.74
C PRO A 55 -2.59 1.26 17.42
N PHE A 56 -1.75 1.34 16.38
CA PHE A 56 -2.09 0.77 15.08
C PHE A 56 -2.30 -0.73 15.15
N ASN A 57 -3.43 -1.21 14.63
CA ASN A 57 -3.80 -2.62 14.64
C ASN A 57 -4.65 -2.96 13.43
N TYR A 58 -4.10 -3.70 12.47
CA TYR A 58 -4.78 -4.17 11.27
C TYR A 58 -4.38 -5.60 10.92
N VAL A 59 -5.27 -6.36 10.30
CA VAL A 59 -4.96 -7.65 9.68
C VAL A 59 -4.91 -7.47 8.17
N PHE A 60 -3.85 -8.00 7.59
CA PHE A 60 -3.62 -8.08 6.16
C PHE A 60 -3.77 -9.52 5.68
N LYS A 61 -4.34 -9.71 4.50
CA LYS A 61 -4.53 -11.02 3.90
C LYS A 61 -4.22 -10.98 2.41
N ASP A 62 -3.73 -12.10 1.89
CA ASP A 62 -3.46 -12.33 0.49
C ASP A 62 -3.64 -13.81 0.18
N ASP A 63 -3.99 -14.17 -1.06
CA ASP A 63 -4.18 -15.55 -1.44
C ASP A 63 -2.85 -16.26 -1.77
N THR A 64 -1.79 -15.51 -2.06
CA THR A 64 -0.46 -16.00 -2.40
C THR A 64 0.59 -15.65 -1.37
N GLU A 65 1.03 -14.38 -1.30
CA GLU A 65 2.05 -13.92 -0.35
C GLU A 65 2.05 -12.40 -0.19
N LEU A 66 1.93 -11.93 1.05
CA LEU A 66 2.10 -10.53 1.43
C LEU A 66 3.55 -10.05 1.28
N GLY A 67 3.76 -8.80 0.87
CA GLY A 67 5.08 -8.19 0.69
C GLY A 67 5.45 -7.19 1.77
N ALA A 68 4.77 -6.06 1.79
CA ALA A 68 5.05 -4.95 2.70
C ALA A 68 3.82 -4.06 2.87
N TYR A 69 3.85 -3.18 3.86
CA TYR A 69 2.87 -2.11 3.97
C TYR A 69 3.56 -0.78 4.30
N ASN A 70 2.93 0.30 3.86
CA ASN A 70 3.33 1.67 4.18
C ASN A 70 2.24 2.32 5.01
N ILE A 71 2.63 3.15 5.97
CA ILE A 71 1.73 4.04 6.69
C ILE A 71 2.17 5.46 6.39
N GLU A 72 1.21 6.25 5.90
CA GLU A 72 1.40 7.67 5.65
C GLU A 72 0.36 8.48 6.45
N ILE A 73 0.82 9.55 7.12
CA ILE A 73 -0.04 10.51 7.79
C ILE A 73 0.37 11.89 7.31
N HIS A 74 -0.61 12.69 6.89
CA HIS A 74 -0.41 14.08 6.49
C HIS A 74 -1.67 14.91 6.76
N ASN A 75 -1.51 16.23 6.84
CA ASN A 75 -2.60 17.14 7.10
C ASN A 75 -3.63 17.18 5.96
N ASN A 76 -4.88 17.39 6.31
CA ASN A 76 -6.01 17.62 5.40
C ASN A 76 -6.62 19.00 5.61
N PHE A 77 -5.78 20.04 5.81
CA PHE A 77 -6.25 21.39 6.14
C PHE A 77 -6.85 22.14 4.95
N ASP A 78 -6.66 21.67 3.74
CA ASP A 78 -7.24 22.17 2.49
C ASP A 78 -8.46 21.35 2.02
N HIS A 79 -8.80 20.26 2.75
CA HIS A 79 -9.92 19.34 2.46
C HIS A 79 -9.77 18.60 1.11
N HIS A 80 -8.57 18.20 0.76
CA HIS A 80 -8.38 17.28 -0.36
C HIS A 80 -8.88 15.86 -0.02
N THR A 81 -9.11 15.03 -1.03
CA THR A 81 -9.70 13.69 -0.86
C THR A 81 -8.83 12.60 -1.47
N HIS A 82 -8.84 11.41 -0.87
CA HIS A 82 -8.18 10.22 -1.41
C HIS A 82 -9.16 9.17 -1.96
N GLY A 83 -10.46 9.40 -1.87
CA GLY A 83 -11.52 8.60 -2.52
C GLY A 83 -11.66 7.15 -2.04
N THR A 84 -11.12 6.78 -0.87
CA THR A 84 -11.16 5.39 -0.36
C THR A 84 -12.15 5.17 0.78
N SER A 85 -12.71 6.22 1.37
CA SER A 85 -13.74 6.14 2.42
C SER A 85 -15.02 6.83 1.96
N SER A 86 -16.16 6.25 2.31
CA SER A 86 -17.47 6.86 2.17
C SER A 86 -17.97 7.52 3.48
N VAL A 87 -17.15 7.49 4.53
CA VAL A 87 -17.48 8.08 5.83
C VAL A 87 -17.16 9.57 5.79
N GLU A 88 -18.18 10.38 6.09
CA GLU A 88 -18.02 11.82 6.24
C GLU A 88 -17.74 12.16 7.70
N CYS A 89 -16.56 12.73 7.97
CA CYS A 89 -16.19 13.21 9.30
C CYS A 89 -16.38 14.72 9.39
N PRO A 90 -16.77 15.26 10.56
CA PRO A 90 -16.78 16.71 10.77
C PRO A 90 -15.36 17.29 10.60
N MET A 91 -15.18 18.22 9.67
CA MET A 91 -13.92 18.90 9.42
C MET A 91 -13.92 20.30 10.03
N GLU A 92 -12.73 20.77 10.40
CA GLU A 92 -12.50 22.16 10.80
C GLU A 92 -12.50 23.12 9.60
N ALA A 93 -12.49 24.41 9.86
CA ALA A 93 -12.28 25.39 8.80
C ALA A 93 -10.91 25.18 8.12
N LYS A 94 -10.86 25.38 6.81
CA LYS A 94 -9.58 25.32 6.07
C LYS A 94 -8.56 26.29 6.64
N LYS A 95 -7.31 25.86 6.68
CA LYS A 95 -6.19 26.68 7.17
C LYS A 95 -4.88 26.32 6.46
N GLU A 96 -3.93 27.23 6.51
CA GLU A 96 -2.57 26.97 6.07
C GLU A 96 -1.79 26.20 7.14
N PRO A 97 -1.01 25.16 6.76
CA PRO A 97 -0.17 24.44 7.70
C PRO A 97 1.02 25.30 8.16
N VAL A 98 1.38 25.21 9.43
CA VAL A 98 2.55 25.86 10.03
C VAL A 98 3.60 24.83 10.44
N SER A 99 3.18 23.78 11.16
CA SER A 99 3.99 22.66 11.60
C SER A 99 3.19 21.36 11.48
N PRO A 100 2.81 20.94 10.26
CA PRO A 100 1.95 19.78 10.09
C PRO A 100 2.68 18.48 10.45
N TRP A 101 1.97 17.53 11.04
CA TRP A 101 2.51 16.21 11.25
C TRP A 101 2.64 15.45 9.93
N ILE A 102 3.85 15.02 9.63
CA ILE A 102 4.16 14.18 8.47
C ILE A 102 4.79 12.88 8.99
N TYR A 103 4.16 11.78 8.69
CA TYR A 103 4.65 10.45 8.97
C TYR A 103 4.58 9.61 7.69
N ASN A 104 5.69 9.00 7.29
CA ASN A 104 5.71 8.11 6.13
C ASN A 104 6.75 7.02 6.39
N ARG A 105 6.28 5.77 6.57
CA ARG A 105 7.15 4.65 6.90
C ARG A 105 6.70 3.36 6.23
N ASP A 106 7.69 2.64 5.69
CA ASP A 106 7.52 1.30 5.15
C ASP A 106 7.85 0.25 6.20
N TYR A 107 7.08 -0.84 6.16
CA TYR A 107 7.19 -1.99 7.04
C TYR A 107 7.21 -3.27 6.21
N ALA A 108 8.28 -4.04 6.33
CA ALA A 108 8.36 -5.34 5.69
C ALA A 108 7.48 -6.37 6.40
N ILE A 109 6.80 -7.20 5.64
CA ILE A 109 6.12 -8.40 6.14
C ILE A 109 7.07 -9.59 5.93
N PRO A 110 7.26 -10.47 6.94
CA PRO A 110 8.10 -11.64 6.78
C PRO A 110 7.65 -12.51 5.58
N ALA A 111 8.60 -13.06 4.85
CA ALA A 111 8.32 -13.89 3.69
C ALA A 111 7.42 -15.10 4.02
N GLY A 112 6.62 -15.55 3.06
CA GLY A 112 5.71 -16.69 3.18
C GLY A 112 4.40 -16.40 3.94
N GLN A 113 4.13 -15.16 4.32
CA GLN A 113 2.90 -14.80 5.02
C GLN A 113 1.75 -14.54 4.05
N ARG A 114 0.64 -15.24 4.24
CA ARG A 114 -0.65 -14.98 3.58
C ARG A 114 -1.61 -14.19 4.48
N THR A 115 -1.34 -14.17 5.77
CA THR A 115 -2.07 -13.38 6.75
C THR A 115 -1.07 -12.78 7.73
N TYR A 116 -1.18 -11.49 7.99
CA TYR A 116 -0.29 -10.79 8.90
C TYR A 116 -1.06 -9.80 9.77
N THR A 117 -0.84 -9.85 11.08
CA THR A 117 -1.40 -8.87 12.02
C THR A 117 -0.33 -7.82 12.29
N ALA A 118 -0.53 -6.63 11.73
CA ALA A 118 0.33 -5.48 11.98
C ALA A 118 -0.08 -4.77 13.26
N ARG A 119 0.86 -4.65 14.22
CA ARG A 119 0.67 -3.92 15.48
C ARG A 119 1.90 -3.07 15.75
N ILE A 120 1.70 -1.77 15.81
CA ILE A 120 2.74 -0.79 16.12
C ILE A 120 2.15 0.39 16.89
N ASP A 121 2.94 0.99 17.74
CA ASP A 121 2.60 2.23 18.41
C ASP A 121 3.19 3.42 17.63
N ILE A 122 2.34 4.35 17.22
CA ILE A 122 2.73 5.54 16.47
C ILE A 122 2.55 6.76 17.38
N ALA A 123 3.65 7.32 17.87
CA ALA A 123 3.61 8.52 18.71
C ALA A 123 3.25 9.75 17.88
N ILE A 124 2.30 10.53 18.37
CA ILE A 124 1.94 11.85 17.83
C ILE A 124 2.85 12.88 18.48
N PRO A 125 3.61 13.68 17.71
CA PRO A 125 4.43 14.75 18.31
C PRO A 125 3.58 15.79 19.04
N THR A 126 4.17 16.44 20.03
CA THR A 126 3.48 17.46 20.86
C THR A 126 3.44 18.83 20.19
N ASP A 127 4.28 19.07 19.19
CA ASP A 127 4.55 20.35 18.54
C ASP A 127 3.99 20.47 17.11
N VAL A 128 3.07 19.57 16.76
CA VAL A 128 2.41 19.60 15.45
C VAL A 128 1.14 20.44 15.48
N ASP A 129 0.71 20.88 14.30
CA ASP A 129 -0.57 21.58 14.15
C ASP A 129 -1.74 20.66 14.53
N PRO A 130 -2.70 21.11 15.35
CA PRO A 130 -3.96 20.40 15.54
C PRO A 130 -4.81 20.46 14.26
N GLY A 131 -5.80 19.59 14.09
CA GLY A 131 -6.78 19.62 12.99
C GLY A 131 -6.97 18.30 12.29
N ASP A 132 -7.44 18.35 11.05
CA ASP A 132 -7.81 17.19 10.27
C ASP A 132 -6.59 16.61 9.56
N TYR A 133 -6.47 15.28 9.62
CA TYR A 133 -5.39 14.52 9.01
C TYR A 133 -5.92 13.32 8.24
N HIS A 134 -5.21 12.93 7.19
CA HIS A 134 -5.38 11.62 6.57
C HIS A 134 -4.41 10.62 7.20
N PHE A 135 -4.93 9.45 7.53
CA PHE A 135 -4.17 8.26 7.88
C PHE A 135 -4.33 7.23 6.78
N MET A 136 -3.26 6.91 6.09
CA MET A 136 -3.28 6.05 4.91
C MET A 136 -2.49 4.77 5.16
N ILE A 137 -3.04 3.65 4.71
CA ILE A 137 -2.38 2.34 4.68
C ILE A 137 -2.29 1.92 3.22
N ARG A 138 -1.08 1.64 2.73
CA ARG A 138 -0.87 1.03 1.42
C ARG A 138 -0.27 -0.36 1.65
N LEU A 139 -1.02 -1.39 1.34
CA LEU A 139 -0.59 -2.78 1.40
C LEU A 139 -0.11 -3.21 0.01
N THR A 140 1.02 -3.90 -0.05
CA THR A 140 1.59 -4.44 -1.29
C THR A 140 1.92 -5.92 -1.08
N ASP A 141 1.51 -6.78 -2.01
CA ASP A 141 1.88 -8.19 -2.04
C ASP A 141 3.24 -8.43 -2.72
N ARG A 142 3.63 -9.68 -2.86
CA ARG A 142 4.88 -10.07 -3.56
C ARG A 142 4.78 -9.96 -5.07
N ALA A 143 3.58 -10.01 -5.65
CA ALA A 143 3.35 -9.82 -7.08
C ALA A 143 3.36 -8.34 -7.50
N GLY A 144 3.24 -7.42 -6.52
CA GLY A 144 3.22 -5.97 -6.73
C GLY A 144 1.81 -5.37 -6.77
N TRP A 145 0.75 -6.17 -6.51
CA TRP A 145 -0.60 -5.65 -6.35
C TRP A 145 -0.73 -4.84 -5.06
N GLN A 146 -1.58 -3.82 -5.09
CA GLN A 146 -1.71 -2.90 -3.95
C GLN A 146 -3.16 -2.65 -3.60
N GLN A 147 -3.43 -2.59 -2.29
CA GLN A 147 -4.66 -2.01 -1.75
C GLN A 147 -4.32 -0.76 -0.94
N LEU A 148 -5.10 0.30 -1.13
CA LEU A 148 -5.03 1.55 -0.38
C LEU A 148 -6.26 1.69 0.49
N LYS A 149 -6.06 2.05 1.76
CA LYS A 149 -7.11 2.48 2.69
C LYS A 149 -6.72 3.84 3.27
N ALA A 150 -7.55 4.85 3.06
CA ALA A 150 -7.40 6.16 3.69
C ALA A 150 -8.53 6.37 4.68
N MET A 151 -8.22 6.98 5.81
CA MET A 151 -9.14 7.31 6.90
C MET A 151 -8.93 8.77 7.29
N ALA A 152 -10.00 9.44 7.67
CA ALA A 152 -9.92 10.76 8.28
C ALA A 152 -9.74 10.60 9.79
N ILE A 153 -8.72 11.22 10.36
CA ILE A 153 -8.52 11.33 11.81
C ILE A 153 -8.37 12.80 12.20
N LYS A 154 -8.53 13.11 13.47
CA LYS A 154 -8.30 14.45 14.01
C LYS A 154 -7.23 14.39 15.10
N VAL A 155 -6.37 15.42 15.12
CA VAL A 155 -5.38 15.67 16.18
C VAL A 155 -5.74 16.99 16.87
N GLU A 156 -5.84 17.00 18.21
CA GLU A 156 -6.18 18.16 19.04
C GLU A 156 -5.04 18.57 20.01
#